data_6255d50ef21d7b927fa42c545a424789
#
_entry.id   6255d50ef21d7b927fa42c545a424789
#
_cell.length_a   1.000
_cell.length_b   1.000
_cell.length_c   1.000
_cell.angle_alpha   90.00
_cell.angle_beta   90.00
_cell.angle_gamma   90.00
#
_symmetry.space_group_name_H-M   'P 1'
#
loop_
_entity.id
_entity.type
_entity.pdbx_description
1 polymer ?
#
loop_
_entity_poly.entity_id
_entity_poly.type
_entity_poly.pdbx_seq_one_letter_code
_entity_poly.pdbx_strand_id
1 'polypeptide(L)'
;MLSLSTSPNEENKPSYFYNRTREDFVQKLVNAGVDAVPSIEIKPNEFQRFGKDKKYSVRYDGDFGYFKDWSGEIDDIFWFADSTKKELSFEEKKHLKEQIEAERKRREEELKTQHELVGLEAAKIWQSLSLLGSSPYLERKRLLPVDGVRFGSDEKGGFIATALMDESGKVSTLQKIYNDGFKSFLKGGKKSGCYTEFGNTDSNLIYVCEGAATGLSILLAKPDSLVVVAYDCGNLKQVVQNILSRHISKKVIIAGDNDLTKPHNIGKEKAEEVAKEFGLELILPSFQDISTKPSDFNDLYCLDGIEEVKKQLSRAISNAELIEWEPPILFDDHETPEIAADILPSPLKEFAQELANSTETPEGMAVMAILSVLATTLQGKFEVRAQEGVGHKETVNLYTITALPPANRKSTVLNPDPSLEKNPLTKPPLAKAQKSSCKTLDL
;
A
#
# COMPACT_ATOMS: atom_id res chain seq x y z
N MET A 1 -34.41 -75.74 29.78
CA MET A 1 -33.43 -75.20 30.76
C MET A 1 -32.74 -74.07 30.09
N LEU A 2 -33.04 -72.89 30.54
CA LEU A 2 -32.57 -71.58 30.06
C LEU A 2 -31.11 -71.33 30.57
N SER A 3 -30.25 -70.89 29.72
CA SER A 3 -29.00 -70.22 30.11
C SER A 3 -28.94 -68.90 29.39
N LEU A 4 -29.13 -67.83 30.11
CA LEU A 4 -28.89 -66.45 29.72
C LEU A 4 -27.41 -66.19 29.70
N SER A 5 -26.87 -65.81 28.54
CA SER A 5 -25.51 -65.23 28.43
C SER A 5 -25.66 -63.70 28.49
N THR A 6 -25.19 -63.15 29.59
CA THR A 6 -24.95 -61.73 29.77
C THR A 6 -23.72 -61.31 28.98
N SER A 7 -23.90 -60.37 28.10
CA SER A 7 -22.78 -59.63 27.45
C SER A 7 -22.03 -58.81 28.49
N PRO A 8 -20.69 -58.75 28.41
CA PRO A 8 -19.90 -57.91 29.30
C PRO A 8 -20.00 -56.44 28.89
N ASN A 9 -20.20 -55.62 29.88
CA ASN A 9 -20.13 -54.17 29.87
C ASN A 9 -18.94 -53.66 29.03
N GLU A 10 -19.24 -52.70 28.17
CA GLU A 10 -18.23 -51.77 27.70
C GLU A 10 -17.78 -50.88 28.85
N GLU A 11 -16.82 -51.39 29.65
CA GLU A 11 -16.12 -50.60 30.63
C GLU A 11 -15.22 -49.58 29.95
N ASN A 12 -15.45 -48.33 30.26
CA ASN A 12 -14.56 -47.17 30.30
C ASN A 12 -13.10 -47.53 29.87
N LYS A 13 -12.77 -47.30 28.62
CA LYS A 13 -11.40 -47.04 28.24
C LYS A 13 -11.04 -45.65 28.75
N PRO A 14 -10.03 -45.50 29.61
CA PRO A 14 -9.54 -44.19 29.97
C PRO A 14 -9.06 -43.53 28.68
N SER A 15 -9.65 -42.37 28.34
CA SER A 15 -9.13 -41.52 27.28
C SER A 15 -7.75 -41.03 27.74
N TYR A 16 -6.70 -41.72 27.31
CA TYR A 16 -5.35 -41.19 27.42
C TYR A 16 -5.33 -39.93 26.60
N PHE A 17 -5.46 -38.78 27.24
CA PHE A 17 -5.14 -37.48 26.66
C PHE A 17 -3.64 -37.52 26.32
N TYR A 18 -3.33 -37.76 25.08
CA TYR A 18 -1.98 -37.71 24.59
C TYR A 18 -1.60 -36.22 24.54
N ASN A 19 -0.88 -35.75 25.56
CA ASN A 19 -0.28 -34.44 25.50
C ASN A 19 0.72 -34.42 24.36
N ARG A 20 0.48 -33.58 23.39
CA ARG A 20 1.37 -33.36 22.26
C ARG A 20 2.66 -32.72 22.76
N THR A 21 3.76 -33.04 22.09
CA THR A 21 5.08 -32.56 22.46
C THR A 21 5.53 -31.40 21.58
N ARG A 22 6.67 -30.80 21.96
CA ARG A 22 7.37 -29.81 21.14
C ARG A 22 7.71 -30.35 19.75
N GLU A 23 8.08 -31.62 19.68
CA GLU A 23 8.40 -32.33 18.44
C GLU A 23 7.20 -32.35 17.50
N ASP A 24 6.00 -32.51 18.02
CA ASP A 24 4.75 -32.44 17.23
C ASP A 24 4.54 -31.05 16.63
N PHE A 25 4.86 -29.99 17.39
CA PHE A 25 4.81 -28.62 16.88
C PHE A 25 5.85 -28.40 15.77
N VAL A 26 7.10 -28.80 16.00
CA VAL A 26 8.17 -28.73 15.00
C VAL A 26 7.78 -29.49 13.74
N GLN A 27 7.25 -30.72 13.88
CA GLN A 27 6.80 -31.50 12.74
C GLN A 27 5.67 -30.82 11.96
N LYS A 28 4.76 -30.12 12.66
CA LYS A 28 3.71 -29.33 12.02
C LYS A 28 4.29 -28.18 11.18
N LEU A 29 5.35 -27.51 11.66
CA LEU A 29 6.05 -26.48 10.89
C LEU A 29 6.73 -27.05 9.65
N VAL A 30 7.44 -28.17 9.80
CA VAL A 30 8.10 -28.86 8.68
C VAL A 30 7.08 -29.28 7.62
N ASN A 31 5.95 -29.84 8.04
CA ASN A 31 4.88 -30.28 7.12
C ASN A 31 4.21 -29.08 6.39
N ALA A 32 4.26 -27.89 6.97
CA ALA A 32 3.81 -26.65 6.34
C ALA A 32 4.84 -26.03 5.40
N GLY A 33 5.99 -26.65 5.21
CA GLY A 33 7.04 -26.17 4.30
C GLY A 33 7.98 -25.13 4.92
N VAL A 34 8.01 -25.01 6.25
CA VAL A 34 8.96 -24.11 6.93
C VAL A 34 10.35 -24.71 6.85
N ASP A 35 11.24 -24.06 6.11
CA ASP A 35 12.63 -24.43 5.99
C ASP A 35 13.45 -23.97 7.20
N ALA A 36 14.48 -24.74 7.54
CA ALA A 36 15.43 -24.42 8.61
C ALA A 36 14.78 -24.19 9.99
N VAL A 37 13.82 -25.04 10.37
CA VAL A 37 13.25 -24.99 11.73
C VAL A 37 14.37 -25.23 12.73
N PRO A 38 14.76 -24.24 13.55
CA PRO A 38 15.85 -24.37 14.49
C PRO A 38 15.45 -25.29 15.64
N SER A 39 16.44 -25.72 16.43
CA SER A 39 16.16 -26.15 17.80
C SER A 39 15.52 -24.98 18.54
N ILE A 40 14.19 -24.97 18.60
CA ILE A 40 13.42 -23.89 19.21
C ILE A 40 13.77 -23.86 20.70
N GLU A 41 14.50 -22.84 21.14
CA GLU A 41 14.65 -22.58 22.57
C GLU A 41 13.29 -22.17 23.15
N ILE A 42 12.94 -22.74 24.29
CA ILE A 42 11.72 -22.37 24.98
C ILE A 42 12.01 -21.08 25.78
N LYS A 43 11.66 -19.96 25.19
CA LYS A 43 11.59 -18.67 25.93
C LYS A 43 10.13 -18.30 26.05
N PRO A 44 9.52 -18.52 27.22
CA PRO A 44 8.11 -18.21 27.42
C PRO A 44 7.83 -16.75 27.09
N ASN A 45 6.77 -16.52 26.32
CA ASN A 45 6.29 -15.19 25.95
C ASN A 45 7.19 -14.36 25.01
N GLU A 46 8.26 -14.94 24.43
CA GLU A 46 9.12 -14.27 23.48
C GLU A 46 9.00 -14.89 22.07
N PHE A 47 9.09 -14.04 21.06
CA PHE A 47 9.20 -14.49 19.67
C PHE A 47 10.66 -14.74 19.30
N GLN A 48 10.97 -15.93 18.83
CA GLN A 48 12.23 -16.25 18.17
C GLN A 48 12.12 -16.02 16.67
N ARG A 49 13.11 -15.33 16.10
CA ARG A 49 13.20 -15.11 14.66
C ARG A 49 14.22 -16.03 14.02
N PHE A 50 13.87 -16.63 12.88
CA PHE A 50 14.73 -17.53 12.14
C PHE A 50 14.44 -17.50 10.63
N GLY A 51 15.14 -18.37 9.87
CA GLY A 51 15.07 -18.40 8.42
C GLY A 51 15.92 -17.32 7.75
N LYS A 52 15.96 -17.34 6.42
CA LYS A 52 16.69 -16.36 5.64
C LYS A 52 16.10 -14.97 5.91
N ASP A 53 16.97 -14.00 6.19
CA ASP A 53 16.58 -12.61 6.52
C ASP A 53 15.62 -12.50 7.70
N LYS A 54 15.60 -13.53 8.58
CA LYS A 54 14.71 -13.60 9.76
C LYS A 54 13.23 -13.45 9.39
N LYS A 55 12.82 -14.00 8.25
CA LYS A 55 11.44 -13.87 7.76
C LYS A 55 10.40 -14.59 8.62
N TYR A 56 10.82 -15.56 9.43
CA TYR A 56 9.96 -16.32 10.30
C TYR A 56 10.06 -15.86 11.76
N SER A 57 8.94 -15.91 12.46
CA SER A 57 8.86 -15.76 13.91
C SER A 57 8.10 -16.93 14.50
N VAL A 58 8.63 -17.50 15.59
CA VAL A 58 7.99 -18.57 16.33
C VAL A 58 7.94 -18.22 17.82
N ARG A 59 6.86 -18.60 18.48
CA ARG A 59 6.70 -18.58 19.92
C ARG A 59 6.26 -19.98 20.39
N TYR A 60 6.85 -20.44 21.48
CA TYR A 60 6.48 -21.71 22.09
C TYR A 60 6.66 -21.61 23.61
N ASP A 61 5.63 -21.97 24.39
CA ASP A 61 5.67 -21.92 25.85
C ASP A 61 5.36 -23.28 26.54
N GLY A 62 5.33 -24.35 25.76
CA GLY A 62 5.04 -25.70 26.24
C GLY A 62 3.60 -26.12 25.94
N ASP A 63 2.63 -25.31 26.26
CA ASP A 63 1.20 -25.59 26.05
C ASP A 63 0.64 -25.03 24.73
N PHE A 64 1.30 -24.00 24.21
CA PHE A 64 0.90 -23.29 23.01
C PHE A 64 2.10 -23.01 22.11
N GLY A 65 1.92 -23.20 20.82
CA GLY A 65 2.87 -22.83 19.77
C GLY A 65 2.20 -21.90 18.73
N TYR A 66 2.90 -20.86 18.35
CA TYR A 66 2.49 -19.94 17.28
C TYR A 66 3.64 -19.68 16.33
N PHE A 67 3.36 -19.71 15.04
CA PHE A 67 4.31 -19.40 13.98
C PHE A 67 3.72 -18.33 13.05
N LYS A 68 4.57 -17.40 12.63
CA LYS A 68 4.28 -16.33 11.68
C LYS A 68 5.34 -16.26 10.60
N ASP A 69 4.90 -16.31 9.35
CA ASP A 69 5.71 -15.91 8.20
C ASP A 69 5.43 -14.44 7.84
N TRP A 70 6.43 -13.60 7.94
CA TRP A 70 6.33 -12.18 7.62
C TRP A 70 6.41 -11.89 6.11
N SER A 71 6.78 -12.89 5.29
CA SER A 71 6.69 -12.80 3.82
C SER A 71 5.27 -13.06 3.30
N GLY A 72 4.44 -13.73 4.10
CA GLY A 72 3.08 -14.10 3.71
C GLY A 72 2.97 -15.31 2.78
N GLU A 73 4.06 -16.06 2.61
CA GLU A 73 4.07 -17.29 1.79
C GLU A 73 3.42 -18.47 2.53
N ILE A 74 3.47 -18.46 3.86
CA ILE A 74 2.90 -19.51 4.72
C ILE A 74 1.93 -18.86 5.71
N ASP A 75 0.73 -19.42 5.82
CA ASP A 75 -0.28 -18.97 6.77
C ASP A 75 0.16 -19.13 8.23
N ASP A 76 -0.46 -18.34 9.12
CA ASP A 76 -0.23 -18.42 10.56
C ASP A 76 -0.56 -19.82 11.09
N ILE A 77 0.38 -20.43 11.83
CA ILE A 77 0.21 -21.77 12.36
C ILE A 77 0.03 -21.70 13.88
N PHE A 78 -1.08 -22.28 14.34
CA PHE A 78 -1.40 -22.44 15.75
C PHE A 78 -1.26 -23.91 16.15
N TRP A 79 -0.69 -24.15 17.32
CA TRP A 79 -0.53 -25.47 17.89
C TRP A 79 -0.87 -25.43 19.38
N PHE A 80 -1.50 -26.49 19.89
CA PHE A 80 -1.86 -26.65 21.29
C PHE A 80 -1.40 -28.02 21.77
N ALA A 81 -0.80 -28.09 22.99
CA ALA A 81 -0.42 -29.34 23.63
C ALA A 81 -1.66 -30.19 23.95
N ASP A 82 -2.73 -29.57 24.42
CA ASP A 82 -4.03 -30.21 24.58
C ASP A 82 -4.69 -30.41 23.20
N SER A 83 -4.81 -31.67 22.79
CA SER A 83 -5.40 -32.02 21.49
C SER A 83 -6.90 -31.72 21.37
N THR A 84 -7.58 -31.48 22.47
CA THR A 84 -8.99 -31.10 22.52
C THR A 84 -9.20 -29.59 22.31
N LYS A 85 -8.20 -28.78 22.59
CA LYS A 85 -8.22 -27.34 22.39
C LYS A 85 -7.99 -27.02 20.90
N LYS A 86 -9.01 -26.49 20.23
CA LYS A 86 -8.95 -26.13 18.81
C LYS A 86 -8.76 -24.63 18.56
N GLU A 87 -9.14 -23.80 19.52
CA GLU A 87 -9.14 -22.36 19.41
C GLU A 87 -8.69 -21.68 20.71
N LEU A 88 -8.13 -20.47 20.55
CA LEU A 88 -7.84 -19.57 21.64
C LEU A 88 -9.12 -18.92 22.18
N SER A 89 -9.21 -18.69 23.48
CA SER A 89 -10.23 -17.86 24.08
C SER A 89 -10.14 -16.40 23.61
N PHE A 90 -11.16 -15.60 23.87
CA PHE A 90 -11.17 -14.19 23.48
C PHE A 90 -10.00 -13.39 24.07
N GLU A 91 -9.70 -13.60 25.36
CA GLU A 91 -8.60 -12.92 26.06
C GLU A 91 -7.23 -13.37 25.52
N GLU A 92 -7.06 -14.66 25.26
CA GLU A 92 -5.83 -15.19 24.66
C GLU A 92 -5.61 -14.65 23.23
N LYS A 93 -6.68 -14.57 22.42
CA LYS A 93 -6.62 -13.97 21.09
C LYS A 93 -6.22 -12.48 21.15
N LYS A 94 -6.78 -11.73 22.10
CA LYS A 94 -6.46 -10.32 22.30
C LYS A 94 -4.99 -10.15 22.70
N HIS A 95 -4.53 -10.90 23.69
CA HIS A 95 -3.15 -10.85 24.16
C HIS A 95 -2.14 -11.25 23.08
N LEU A 96 -2.43 -12.30 22.32
CA LEU A 96 -1.59 -12.71 21.19
C LEU A 96 -1.51 -11.61 20.11
N LYS A 97 -2.64 -10.97 19.79
CA LYS A 97 -2.67 -9.85 18.84
C LYS A 97 -1.80 -8.68 19.30
N GLU A 98 -1.86 -8.32 20.57
CA GLU A 98 -1.01 -7.28 21.15
C GLU A 98 0.48 -7.63 21.06
N GLN A 99 0.83 -8.88 21.31
CA GLN A 99 2.22 -9.36 21.20
C GLN A 99 2.72 -9.38 19.74
N ILE A 100 1.88 -9.82 18.78
CA ILE A 100 2.21 -9.79 17.36
C ILE A 100 2.44 -8.35 16.91
N GLU A 101 1.60 -7.42 17.34
CA GLU A 101 1.73 -6.00 17.01
C GLU A 101 3.01 -5.38 17.60
N ALA A 102 3.34 -5.73 18.86
CA ALA A 102 4.57 -5.30 19.52
C ALA A 102 5.81 -5.85 18.79
N GLU A 103 5.78 -7.14 18.38
CA GLU A 103 6.87 -7.77 17.62
C GLU A 103 7.02 -7.15 16.24
N ARG A 104 5.90 -6.82 15.56
CA ARG A 104 5.91 -6.12 14.28
C ARG A 104 6.60 -4.76 14.41
N LYS A 105 6.21 -3.95 15.39
CA LYS A 105 6.83 -2.65 15.65
C LYS A 105 8.32 -2.76 15.95
N ARG A 106 8.71 -3.71 16.81
CA ARG A 106 10.12 -3.96 17.11
C ARG A 106 10.91 -4.31 15.85
N ARG A 107 10.35 -5.16 14.99
CA ARG A 107 10.98 -5.56 13.72
C ARG A 107 11.11 -4.38 12.77
N GLU A 108 10.09 -3.53 12.66
CA GLU A 108 10.10 -2.33 11.83
C GLU A 108 11.17 -1.33 12.31
N GLU A 109 11.29 -1.13 13.62
CA GLU A 109 12.32 -0.26 14.22
C GLU A 109 13.74 -0.80 14.02
N GLU A 110 13.96 -2.10 14.22
CA GLU A 110 15.26 -2.73 13.97
C GLU A 110 15.64 -2.62 12.49
N LEU A 111 14.69 -2.89 11.58
CA LEU A 111 14.91 -2.79 10.14
C LEU A 111 15.22 -1.34 9.73
N LYS A 112 14.50 -0.37 10.28
CA LYS A 112 14.75 1.06 10.07
C LYS A 112 16.15 1.45 10.52
N THR A 113 16.56 1.05 11.73
CA THR A 113 17.90 1.30 12.26
C THR A 113 18.97 0.68 11.37
N GLN A 114 18.77 -0.57 10.92
CA GLN A 114 19.67 -1.24 9.99
C GLN A 114 19.79 -0.48 8.66
N HIS A 115 18.66 -0.04 8.09
CA HIS A 115 18.64 0.74 6.86
C HIS A 115 19.40 2.07 7.01
N GLU A 116 19.25 2.76 8.14
CA GLU A 116 19.97 4.01 8.43
C GLU A 116 21.49 3.79 8.52
N LEU A 117 21.92 2.73 9.22
CA LEU A 117 23.35 2.40 9.34
C LEU A 117 23.95 2.05 7.98
N VAL A 118 23.27 1.20 7.19
CA VAL A 118 23.75 0.83 5.85
C VAL A 118 23.74 2.04 4.91
N GLY A 119 22.75 2.92 5.02
CA GLY A 119 22.69 4.17 4.25
C GLY A 119 23.90 5.09 4.53
N LEU A 120 24.30 5.22 5.80
CA LEU A 120 25.49 5.98 6.18
C LEU A 120 26.78 5.34 5.63
N GLU A 121 26.87 4.01 5.67
CA GLU A 121 27.99 3.29 5.07
C GLU A 121 28.02 3.47 3.55
N ALA A 122 26.86 3.32 2.89
CA ALA A 122 26.70 3.54 1.46
C ALA A 122 27.14 4.94 1.04
N ALA A 123 26.74 5.96 1.79
CA ALA A 123 27.13 7.34 1.52
C ALA A 123 28.65 7.56 1.62
N LYS A 124 29.31 6.96 2.62
CA LYS A 124 30.78 7.01 2.77
C LYS A 124 31.47 6.33 1.59
N ILE A 125 31.05 5.11 1.23
CA ILE A 125 31.59 4.39 0.07
C ILE A 125 31.37 5.24 -1.19
N TRP A 126 30.16 5.74 -1.41
CA TRP A 126 29.84 6.58 -2.56
C TRP A 126 30.77 7.77 -2.71
N GLN A 127 31.04 8.49 -1.62
CA GLN A 127 31.96 9.65 -1.63
C GLN A 127 33.41 9.28 -1.94
N SER A 128 33.84 8.06 -1.59
CA SER A 128 35.19 7.56 -1.83
C SER A 128 35.45 7.07 -3.26
N LEU A 129 34.35 6.79 -4.02
CA LEU A 129 34.49 6.28 -5.38
C LEU A 129 34.90 7.36 -6.37
N SER A 130 35.69 6.97 -7.39
CA SER A 130 36.17 7.86 -8.44
C SER A 130 35.08 8.25 -9.41
N LEU A 131 35.06 9.51 -9.83
CA LEU A 131 34.22 10.01 -10.94
C LEU A 131 34.79 9.61 -12.31
N LEU A 132 36.09 9.33 -12.38
CA LEU A 132 36.80 8.99 -13.61
C LEU A 132 37.21 7.51 -13.56
N GLY A 133 37.03 6.80 -14.66
CA GLY A 133 37.41 5.41 -14.78
C GLY A 133 36.94 4.79 -16.09
N SER A 134 37.25 3.51 -16.28
CA SER A 134 36.76 2.69 -17.37
C SER A 134 36.14 1.43 -16.81
N SER A 135 35.23 0.83 -17.56
CA SER A 135 34.54 -0.40 -17.16
C SER A 135 34.26 -1.28 -18.37
N PRO A 136 34.86 -2.48 -18.42
CA PRO A 136 34.54 -3.47 -19.45
C PRO A 136 33.04 -3.79 -19.55
N TYR A 137 32.30 -3.61 -18.46
CA TYR A 137 30.83 -3.73 -18.50
C TYR A 137 30.19 -2.64 -19.36
N LEU A 138 30.54 -1.36 -19.14
CA LEU A 138 30.02 -0.25 -19.95
C LEU A 138 30.43 -0.37 -21.41
N GLU A 139 31.69 -0.79 -21.68
CA GLU A 139 32.19 -1.00 -23.05
C GLU A 139 31.36 -2.06 -23.78
N ARG A 140 31.07 -3.22 -23.14
CA ARG A 140 30.20 -4.25 -23.73
C ARG A 140 28.79 -3.77 -23.99
N LYS A 141 28.27 -2.90 -23.12
CA LYS A 141 26.95 -2.30 -23.23
C LYS A 141 26.93 -1.06 -24.15
N ARG A 142 28.08 -0.69 -24.76
CA ARG A 142 28.29 0.48 -25.62
C ARG A 142 27.88 1.80 -24.93
N LEU A 143 28.06 1.88 -23.64
CA LEU A 143 27.65 3.02 -22.81
C LEU A 143 28.86 3.83 -22.35
N LEU A 144 28.63 5.13 -22.20
CA LEU A 144 29.60 6.04 -21.57
C LEU A 144 29.18 6.31 -20.12
N PRO A 145 30.14 6.58 -19.23
CA PRO A 145 29.81 7.02 -17.89
C PRO A 145 29.14 8.40 -17.92
N VAL A 146 28.17 8.59 -17.05
CA VAL A 146 27.46 9.85 -16.84
C VAL A 146 27.52 10.23 -15.37
N ASP A 147 27.10 11.44 -15.03
CA ASP A 147 26.90 11.83 -13.64
C ASP A 147 25.93 10.84 -12.96
N GLY A 148 26.27 10.40 -11.75
CA GLY A 148 25.52 9.33 -11.06
C GLY A 148 26.11 7.92 -11.27
N VAL A 149 27.19 7.77 -12.07
CA VAL A 149 28.00 6.55 -12.15
C VAL A 149 29.40 6.83 -11.59
N ARG A 150 29.86 5.99 -10.69
CA ARG A 150 31.21 6.06 -10.11
C ARG A 150 31.95 4.75 -10.23
N PHE A 151 33.28 4.82 -10.14
CA PHE A 151 34.16 3.69 -10.35
C PHE A 151 34.88 3.31 -9.05
N GLY A 152 35.02 2.01 -8.83
CA GLY A 152 35.75 1.45 -7.71
C GLY A 152 36.27 0.07 -7.97
N SER A 153 36.95 -0.47 -6.96
CA SER A 153 37.40 -1.85 -6.94
C SER A 153 37.33 -2.39 -5.52
N ASP A 154 37.08 -3.70 -5.41
CA ASP A 154 37.18 -4.44 -4.17
C ASP A 154 37.77 -5.84 -4.43
N GLU A 155 37.72 -6.74 -3.47
CA GLU A 155 38.27 -8.10 -3.56
C GLU A 155 37.72 -8.90 -4.77
N LYS A 156 36.53 -8.55 -5.26
CA LYS A 156 35.88 -9.18 -6.43
C LYS A 156 36.33 -8.57 -7.76
N GLY A 157 37.06 -7.44 -7.72
CA GLY A 157 37.54 -6.74 -8.89
C GLY A 157 36.98 -5.34 -9.07
N GLY A 158 37.21 -4.77 -10.27
CA GLY A 158 36.67 -3.46 -10.63
C GLY A 158 35.17 -3.49 -10.84
N PHE A 159 34.52 -2.40 -10.46
CA PHE A 159 33.07 -2.23 -10.62
C PHE A 159 32.72 -0.76 -10.93
N ILE A 160 31.54 -0.58 -11.52
CA ILE A 160 30.82 0.69 -11.46
C ILE A 160 29.79 0.64 -10.34
N ALA A 161 29.52 1.78 -9.74
CA ALA A 161 28.46 1.91 -8.74
C ALA A 161 27.46 3.00 -9.11
N THR A 162 26.22 2.79 -8.72
CA THR A 162 25.14 3.78 -8.75
C THR A 162 24.53 3.86 -7.35
N ALA A 163 24.18 5.07 -6.92
CA ALA A 163 23.60 5.30 -5.60
C ALA A 163 22.07 5.30 -5.70
N LEU A 164 21.42 4.43 -4.92
CA LEU A 164 19.98 4.48 -4.73
C LEU A 164 19.68 5.51 -3.64
N MET A 165 18.89 6.50 -3.97
CA MET A 165 18.46 7.56 -3.07
C MET A 165 17.02 7.36 -2.64
N ASP A 166 16.69 7.72 -1.42
CA ASP A 166 15.33 7.80 -0.94
C ASP A 166 14.62 9.08 -1.41
N GLU A 167 13.36 9.23 -1.08
CA GLU A 167 12.54 10.41 -1.42
C GLU A 167 13.11 11.74 -0.89
N SER A 168 13.94 11.71 0.15
CA SER A 168 14.64 12.89 0.71
C SER A 168 15.97 13.19 0.02
N GLY A 169 16.39 12.38 -0.96
CA GLY A 169 17.67 12.49 -1.66
C GLY A 169 18.87 11.93 -0.89
N LYS A 170 18.64 11.20 0.21
CA LYS A 170 19.70 10.53 0.95
C LYS A 170 20.06 9.19 0.31
N VAL A 171 21.36 8.89 0.28
CA VAL A 171 21.85 7.59 -0.17
C VAL A 171 21.37 6.51 0.80
N SER A 172 20.63 5.54 0.29
CA SER A 172 20.10 4.43 1.03
C SER A 172 20.91 3.15 0.86
N THR A 173 21.37 2.90 -0.36
CA THR A 173 22.22 1.76 -0.70
C THR A 173 22.95 2.02 -2.02
N LEU A 174 23.87 1.13 -2.40
CA LEU A 174 24.56 1.17 -3.69
C LEU A 174 24.30 -0.11 -4.45
N GLN A 175 24.12 0.01 -5.77
CA GLN A 175 24.30 -1.11 -6.67
C GLN A 175 25.72 -1.09 -7.21
N LYS A 176 26.47 -2.17 -7.04
CA LYS A 176 27.74 -2.43 -7.70
C LYS A 176 27.50 -3.33 -8.90
N ILE A 177 28.05 -2.97 -10.05
CA ILE A 177 28.04 -3.79 -11.26
C ILE A 177 29.50 -4.05 -11.63
N TYR A 178 29.90 -5.30 -11.45
CA TYR A 178 31.29 -5.73 -11.69
C TYR A 178 31.59 -5.84 -13.18
N ASN A 179 32.87 -5.92 -13.50
CA ASN A 179 33.35 -5.99 -14.87
C ASN A 179 32.80 -7.20 -15.66
N ASP A 180 32.47 -8.30 -15.01
CA ASP A 180 31.81 -9.49 -15.60
C ASP A 180 30.31 -9.32 -15.81
N GLY A 181 29.70 -8.26 -15.25
CA GLY A 181 28.27 -7.97 -15.28
C GLY A 181 27.52 -8.45 -14.03
N PHE A 182 28.18 -9.06 -13.05
CA PHE A 182 27.56 -9.43 -11.79
C PHE A 182 27.11 -8.18 -11.03
N LYS A 183 25.85 -8.19 -10.58
CA LYS A 183 25.21 -7.08 -9.87
C LYS A 183 25.03 -7.43 -8.40
N SER A 184 25.38 -6.54 -7.49
CA SER A 184 25.14 -6.71 -6.06
C SER A 184 24.76 -5.40 -5.39
N PHE A 185 23.97 -5.49 -4.32
CA PHE A 185 23.67 -4.37 -3.42
C PHE A 185 24.41 -4.55 -2.10
N LEU A 186 24.57 -3.45 -1.35
CA LEU A 186 25.04 -3.56 0.01
C LEU A 186 24.00 -4.31 0.85
N LYS A 187 24.48 -5.32 1.61
CA LYS A 187 23.62 -6.18 2.41
C LYS A 187 22.89 -5.37 3.48
N GLY A 188 21.57 -5.51 3.54
CA GLY A 188 20.72 -4.82 4.52
C GLY A 188 20.36 -3.38 4.16
N GLY A 189 20.74 -2.89 2.97
CA GLY A 189 20.32 -1.58 2.48
C GLY A 189 18.86 -1.58 2.01
N LYS A 190 18.16 -0.47 2.23
CA LYS A 190 16.78 -0.29 1.77
C LYS A 190 16.77 -0.06 0.26
N LYS A 191 16.03 -0.88 -0.48
CA LYS A 191 15.78 -0.72 -1.93
C LYS A 191 14.38 -0.20 -2.21
N SER A 192 13.40 -0.61 -1.41
CA SER A 192 12.00 -0.26 -1.63
C SER A 192 11.78 1.25 -1.64
N GLY A 193 11.22 1.75 -2.73
CA GLY A 193 10.99 3.16 -2.99
C GLY A 193 12.24 3.99 -3.30
N CYS A 194 13.44 3.37 -3.29
CA CYS A 194 14.69 4.05 -3.61
C CYS A 194 15.04 3.87 -5.09
N TYR A 195 15.68 4.87 -5.67
CA TYR A 195 15.97 4.95 -7.10
C TYR A 195 17.25 5.76 -7.37
N THR A 196 17.75 5.69 -8.60
CA THR A 196 18.81 6.56 -9.10
C THR A 196 18.25 7.43 -10.22
N GLU A 197 18.68 8.68 -10.25
CA GLU A 197 18.36 9.64 -11.28
C GLU A 197 19.57 9.86 -12.21
N PHE A 198 19.33 9.87 -13.53
CA PHE A 198 20.32 10.25 -14.54
C PHE A 198 19.75 11.35 -15.41
N GLY A 199 20.59 12.30 -15.81
CA GLY A 199 20.25 13.35 -16.77
C GLY A 199 19.69 14.61 -16.15
N ASN A 200 18.78 15.28 -16.85
CA ASN A 200 18.31 16.62 -16.51
C ASN A 200 17.17 16.60 -15.49
N THR A 201 17.43 16.97 -14.26
CA THR A 201 16.41 17.04 -13.19
C THR A 201 15.31 18.09 -13.42
N ASP A 202 15.59 19.10 -14.27
CA ASP A 202 14.59 20.13 -14.64
C ASP A 202 13.70 19.72 -15.81
N SER A 203 13.98 18.59 -16.47
CA SER A 203 13.20 18.11 -17.60
C SER A 203 11.72 17.91 -17.22
N ASN A 204 10.85 18.25 -18.16
CA ASN A 204 9.42 17.95 -18.06
C ASN A 204 9.07 16.51 -18.48
N LEU A 205 10.06 15.74 -18.97
CA LEU A 205 9.91 14.37 -19.40
C LEU A 205 10.75 13.44 -18.55
N ILE A 206 10.11 12.49 -17.90
CA ILE A 206 10.73 11.51 -17.02
C ILE A 206 10.49 10.10 -17.58
N TYR A 207 11.55 9.34 -17.76
CA TYR A 207 11.47 7.91 -18.06
C TYR A 207 11.78 7.12 -16.79
N VAL A 208 10.94 6.13 -16.46
CA VAL A 208 11.19 5.19 -15.34
C VAL A 208 11.46 3.82 -15.91
N CYS A 209 12.59 3.20 -15.57
CA CYS A 209 13.00 1.90 -16.06
C CYS A 209 13.55 1.00 -14.94
N GLU A 210 13.77 -0.29 -15.25
CA GLU A 210 14.25 -1.25 -14.25
C GLU A 210 15.77 -1.23 -14.09
N GLY A 211 16.52 -1.20 -15.17
CA GLY A 211 17.97 -1.43 -15.14
C GLY A 211 18.82 -0.18 -15.39
N ALA A 212 20.00 -0.08 -14.77
CA ALA A 212 20.91 1.03 -15.01
C ALA A 212 21.38 1.12 -16.48
N ALA A 213 21.67 -0.01 -17.15
CA ALA A 213 22.07 -0.02 -18.56
C ALA A 213 20.92 0.44 -19.46
N THR A 214 19.68 0.00 -19.17
CA THR A 214 18.47 0.48 -19.84
C THR A 214 18.34 1.98 -19.69
N GLY A 215 18.47 2.50 -18.44
CA GLY A 215 18.40 3.93 -18.14
C GLY A 215 19.45 4.76 -18.88
N LEU A 216 20.69 4.31 -18.90
CA LEU A 216 21.77 4.99 -19.63
C LEU A 216 21.53 4.99 -21.14
N SER A 217 20.96 3.94 -21.70
CA SER A 217 20.59 3.88 -23.12
C SER A 217 19.47 4.83 -23.49
N ILE A 218 18.49 4.96 -22.59
CA ILE A 218 17.40 5.93 -22.73
C ILE A 218 17.95 7.36 -22.66
N LEU A 219 18.81 7.65 -21.71
CA LEU A 219 19.44 8.96 -21.59
C LEU A 219 20.28 9.32 -22.83
N LEU A 220 21.02 8.35 -23.40
CA LEU A 220 21.77 8.55 -24.63
C LEU A 220 20.84 8.88 -25.81
N ALA A 221 19.65 8.27 -25.86
CA ALA A 221 18.64 8.53 -26.90
C ALA A 221 17.88 9.85 -26.65
N LYS A 222 17.69 10.25 -25.41
CA LYS A 222 16.90 11.41 -24.96
C LYS A 222 17.68 12.23 -23.92
N PRO A 223 18.74 12.94 -24.34
CA PRO A 223 19.68 13.60 -23.40
C PRO A 223 19.05 14.72 -22.55
N ASP A 224 17.94 15.30 -23.02
CA ASP A 224 17.21 16.35 -22.29
C ASP A 224 16.19 15.80 -21.28
N SER A 225 16.07 14.49 -21.13
CA SER A 225 15.14 13.86 -20.21
C SER A 225 15.75 13.60 -18.83
N LEU A 226 14.90 13.37 -17.84
CA LEU A 226 15.25 12.73 -16.58
C LEU A 226 14.97 11.22 -16.70
N VAL A 227 15.94 10.41 -16.33
CA VAL A 227 15.78 8.95 -16.30
C VAL A 227 15.92 8.43 -14.88
N VAL A 228 14.92 7.70 -14.43
CA VAL A 228 14.80 7.11 -13.09
C VAL A 228 14.94 5.61 -13.19
N VAL A 229 15.87 5.04 -12.43
CA VAL A 229 16.11 3.59 -12.39
C VAL A 229 15.55 3.00 -11.10
N ALA A 230 14.62 2.06 -11.21
CA ALA A 230 13.93 1.40 -10.08
C ALA A 230 14.63 0.12 -9.61
N TYR A 231 15.53 -0.45 -10.38
CA TYR A 231 16.39 -1.62 -10.13
C TYR A 231 15.72 -2.99 -10.11
N ASP A 232 14.43 -3.08 -9.91
CA ASP A 232 13.65 -4.31 -10.13
C ASP A 232 12.17 -4.00 -10.34
N CYS A 233 11.44 -4.94 -10.98
CA CYS A 233 10.02 -4.77 -11.29
C CYS A 233 9.13 -4.67 -10.04
N GLY A 234 9.55 -5.29 -8.92
CA GLY A 234 8.83 -5.22 -7.65
C GLY A 234 8.92 -3.84 -6.99
N ASN A 235 9.97 -3.08 -7.30
CA ASN A 235 10.17 -1.72 -6.80
C ASN A 235 9.54 -0.64 -7.69
N LEU A 236 9.18 -0.98 -8.93
CA LEU A 236 8.70 -0.03 -9.94
C LEU A 236 7.49 0.78 -9.44
N LYS A 237 6.50 0.12 -8.86
CA LYS A 237 5.29 0.77 -8.33
C LYS A 237 5.62 1.85 -7.29
N GLN A 238 6.44 1.51 -6.29
CA GLN A 238 6.77 2.45 -5.22
C GLN A 238 7.62 3.63 -5.74
N VAL A 239 8.53 3.37 -6.68
CA VAL A 239 9.34 4.42 -7.32
C VAL A 239 8.45 5.35 -8.14
N VAL A 240 7.54 4.81 -8.97
CA VAL A 240 6.59 5.62 -9.74
C VAL A 240 5.74 6.50 -8.83
N GLN A 241 5.22 5.95 -7.75
CA GLN A 241 4.44 6.71 -6.76
C GLN A 241 5.24 7.88 -6.17
N ASN A 242 6.50 7.65 -5.80
CA ASN A 242 7.39 8.68 -5.26
C ASN A 242 7.69 9.77 -6.31
N ILE A 243 7.94 9.37 -7.57
CA ILE A 243 8.20 10.30 -8.67
C ILE A 243 6.99 11.16 -8.98
N LEU A 244 5.79 10.58 -9.06
CA LEU A 244 4.55 11.34 -9.29
C LEU A 244 4.26 12.33 -8.16
N SER A 245 4.52 11.95 -6.92
CA SER A 245 4.34 12.84 -5.76
C SER A 245 5.31 14.02 -5.77
N ARG A 246 6.55 13.80 -6.26
CA ARG A 246 7.62 14.82 -6.32
C ARG A 246 7.49 15.73 -7.55
N HIS A 247 6.96 15.21 -8.66
CA HIS A 247 6.92 15.87 -9.97
C HIS A 247 5.50 15.96 -10.55
N ILE A 248 4.61 16.67 -9.84
CA ILE A 248 3.16 16.70 -10.10
C ILE A 248 2.78 17.10 -11.54
N SER A 249 3.59 17.94 -12.20
CA SER A 249 3.28 18.47 -13.55
C SER A 249 4.15 17.89 -14.68
N LYS A 250 5.03 16.93 -14.36
CA LYS A 250 5.92 16.37 -15.36
C LYS A 250 5.31 15.13 -16.03
N LYS A 251 5.60 14.94 -17.31
CA LYS A 251 5.20 13.72 -18.03
C LYS A 251 6.09 12.56 -17.60
N VAL A 252 5.47 11.48 -17.07
CA VAL A 252 6.16 10.26 -16.67
C VAL A 252 5.80 9.13 -17.63
N ILE A 253 6.81 8.43 -18.14
CA ILE A 253 6.68 7.30 -19.07
C ILE A 253 7.43 6.11 -18.46
N ILE A 254 6.79 4.96 -18.42
CA ILE A 254 7.45 3.72 -18.00
C ILE A 254 8.11 3.09 -19.23
N ALA A 255 9.42 2.87 -19.16
CA ALA A 255 10.19 2.15 -20.16
C ALA A 255 10.50 0.75 -19.59
N GLY A 256 9.58 -0.17 -19.80
CA GLY A 256 9.63 -1.52 -19.23
C GLY A 256 10.53 -2.46 -20.02
N ASP A 257 10.95 -3.54 -19.37
CA ASP A 257 11.65 -4.65 -20.01
C ASP A 257 10.64 -5.57 -20.72
N ASN A 258 11.06 -6.19 -21.83
CA ASN A 258 10.22 -7.07 -22.66
C ASN A 258 10.92 -8.41 -22.93
N ASP A 259 10.90 -9.30 -21.96
CA ASP A 259 11.52 -10.62 -22.04
C ASP A 259 10.63 -11.61 -22.80
N LEU A 260 10.68 -11.55 -24.13
CA LEU A 260 9.85 -12.37 -25.03
C LEU A 260 10.17 -13.86 -24.98
N THR A 261 11.30 -14.25 -24.39
CA THR A 261 11.77 -15.64 -24.40
C THR A 261 11.36 -16.43 -23.18
N LYS A 262 10.83 -15.78 -22.15
CA LYS A 262 10.32 -16.44 -20.95
C LYS A 262 8.83 -16.75 -21.04
N PRO A 263 8.37 -17.89 -20.48
CA PRO A 263 6.94 -18.24 -20.46
C PRO A 263 6.06 -17.21 -19.75
N HIS A 264 6.63 -16.53 -18.76
CA HIS A 264 6.02 -15.43 -18.01
C HIS A 264 6.94 -14.22 -18.05
N ASN A 265 6.46 -13.14 -18.66
CA ASN A 265 7.18 -11.89 -18.78
C ASN A 265 6.82 -10.97 -17.59
N ILE A 266 7.33 -11.34 -16.40
CA ILE A 266 7.01 -10.68 -15.13
C ILE A 266 7.33 -9.19 -15.17
N GLY A 267 8.45 -8.78 -15.81
CA GLY A 267 8.84 -7.38 -15.95
C GLY A 267 7.76 -6.60 -16.72
N LYS A 268 7.34 -7.12 -17.88
CA LYS A 268 6.26 -6.53 -18.68
C LYS A 268 4.94 -6.48 -17.91
N GLU A 269 4.51 -7.60 -17.31
CA GLU A 269 3.25 -7.68 -16.56
C GLU A 269 3.20 -6.65 -15.43
N LYS A 270 4.30 -6.49 -14.68
CA LYS A 270 4.41 -5.48 -13.62
C LYS A 270 4.42 -4.05 -14.15
N ALA A 271 5.12 -3.81 -15.26
CA ALA A 271 5.11 -2.50 -15.90
C ALA A 271 3.71 -2.12 -16.43
N GLU A 272 2.98 -3.07 -17.03
CA GLU A 272 1.58 -2.88 -17.46
C GLU A 272 0.63 -2.61 -16.28
N GLU A 273 0.78 -3.36 -15.17
CA GLU A 273 0.01 -3.16 -13.94
C GLU A 273 0.19 -1.74 -13.40
N VAL A 274 1.45 -1.30 -13.27
CA VAL A 274 1.79 0.03 -12.74
C VAL A 274 1.34 1.14 -13.69
N ALA A 275 1.56 0.98 -14.99
CA ALA A 275 1.12 1.95 -16.00
C ALA A 275 -0.40 2.14 -15.95
N LYS A 276 -1.16 1.06 -15.87
CA LYS A 276 -2.61 1.08 -15.78
C LYS A 276 -3.10 1.72 -14.46
N GLU A 277 -2.47 1.37 -13.34
CA GLU A 277 -2.87 1.88 -12.01
C GLU A 277 -2.72 3.41 -11.92
N PHE A 278 -1.63 3.96 -12.48
CA PHE A 278 -1.33 5.38 -12.40
C PHE A 278 -1.70 6.17 -13.66
N GLY A 279 -2.30 5.53 -14.66
CA GLY A 279 -2.69 6.17 -15.93
C GLY A 279 -1.49 6.67 -16.75
N LEU A 280 -0.36 5.95 -16.72
CA LEU A 280 0.88 6.33 -17.38
C LEU A 280 1.06 5.61 -18.72
N GLU A 281 1.84 6.23 -19.61
CA GLU A 281 2.30 5.58 -20.81
C GLU A 281 3.35 4.51 -20.51
N LEU A 282 3.26 3.38 -21.20
CA LEU A 282 4.24 2.30 -21.18
C LEU A 282 4.86 2.14 -22.57
N ILE A 283 6.18 2.08 -22.60
CA ILE A 283 6.94 1.71 -23.79
C ILE A 283 7.72 0.43 -23.51
N LEU A 284 7.60 -0.53 -24.39
CA LEU A 284 8.37 -1.77 -24.36
C LEU A 284 9.26 -1.82 -25.61
N PRO A 285 10.52 -2.29 -25.50
CA PRO A 285 11.38 -2.46 -26.67
C PRO A 285 10.81 -3.56 -27.58
N SER A 286 10.88 -3.30 -28.88
CA SER A 286 10.49 -4.23 -29.94
C SER A 286 11.73 -4.57 -30.77
N PHE A 287 11.99 -5.85 -30.98
CA PHE A 287 13.19 -6.37 -31.63
C PHE A 287 12.86 -7.03 -32.96
N GLN A 288 13.70 -6.81 -33.99
CA GLN A 288 13.59 -7.53 -35.24
C GLN A 288 14.23 -8.91 -35.18
N ASP A 289 15.36 -9.03 -34.47
CA ASP A 289 16.04 -10.29 -34.18
C ASP A 289 15.96 -10.63 -32.69
N ILE A 290 15.36 -11.77 -32.36
CA ILE A 290 15.22 -12.28 -31.00
C ILE A 290 16.17 -13.46 -30.71
N SER A 291 17.06 -13.80 -31.64
CA SER A 291 17.97 -14.96 -31.50
C SER A 291 18.91 -14.85 -30.30
N THR A 292 19.32 -13.62 -29.93
CA THR A 292 20.16 -13.31 -28.76
C THR A 292 19.36 -13.13 -27.47
N LYS A 293 18.04 -13.32 -27.52
CA LYS A 293 17.12 -13.14 -26.39
C LYS A 293 17.18 -11.74 -25.77
N PRO A 294 17.07 -10.70 -26.58
CA PRO A 294 17.07 -9.34 -26.06
C PRO A 294 15.82 -9.06 -25.21
N SER A 295 15.96 -8.17 -24.22
CA SER A 295 14.87 -7.87 -23.30
C SER A 295 14.69 -6.39 -22.95
N ASP A 296 15.72 -5.56 -23.12
CA ASP A 296 15.69 -4.18 -22.65
C ASP A 296 16.13 -3.15 -23.72
N PHE A 297 16.04 -1.86 -23.46
CA PHE A 297 16.44 -0.81 -24.39
C PHE A 297 17.96 -0.75 -24.59
N ASN A 298 18.79 -1.29 -23.72
CA ASN A 298 20.21 -1.43 -23.98
C ASN A 298 20.47 -2.56 -25.00
N ASP A 299 19.77 -3.66 -24.90
CA ASP A 299 19.86 -4.73 -25.90
C ASP A 299 19.41 -4.21 -27.28
N LEU A 300 18.31 -3.43 -27.32
CA LEU A 300 17.86 -2.77 -28.56
C LEU A 300 18.96 -1.83 -29.12
N TYR A 301 19.59 -1.03 -28.24
CA TYR A 301 20.70 -0.19 -28.65
C TYR A 301 21.88 -0.98 -29.22
N CYS A 302 22.24 -2.07 -28.57
CA CYS A 302 23.35 -2.91 -29.02
C CYS A 302 23.05 -3.63 -30.34
N LEU A 303 21.81 -4.00 -30.63
CA LEU A 303 21.40 -4.69 -31.86
C LEU A 303 21.15 -3.70 -33.00
N ASP A 304 20.25 -2.77 -32.80
CA ASP A 304 19.67 -1.94 -33.87
C ASP A 304 20.15 -0.47 -33.87
N GLY A 305 20.97 -0.13 -32.85
CA GLY A 305 21.58 1.21 -32.74
C GLY A 305 20.68 2.24 -32.06
N ILE A 306 21.27 3.43 -31.82
CA ILE A 306 20.63 4.49 -31.02
C ILE A 306 19.43 5.13 -31.75
N GLU A 307 19.41 5.16 -33.07
CA GLU A 307 18.32 5.76 -33.85
C GLU A 307 17.02 4.94 -33.72
N GLU A 308 17.11 3.61 -33.63
CA GLU A 308 15.91 2.78 -33.41
C GLU A 308 15.39 2.97 -31.96
N VAL A 309 16.27 3.11 -30.95
CA VAL A 309 15.87 3.47 -29.58
C VAL A 309 15.14 4.82 -29.58
N LYS A 310 15.72 5.86 -30.20
CA LYS A 310 15.07 7.19 -30.34
C LYS A 310 13.69 7.10 -31.00
N LYS A 311 13.57 6.33 -32.06
CA LYS A 311 12.32 6.15 -32.82
C LYS A 311 11.26 5.45 -31.93
N GLN A 312 11.62 4.38 -31.23
CA GLN A 312 10.67 3.68 -30.36
C GLN A 312 10.23 4.53 -29.18
N LEU A 313 11.15 5.23 -28.51
CA LEU A 313 10.83 6.16 -27.42
C LEU A 313 9.97 7.35 -27.90
N SER A 314 10.08 7.77 -29.16
CA SER A 314 9.29 8.89 -29.69
C SER A 314 7.86 8.50 -30.04
N ARG A 315 7.55 7.21 -30.26
CA ARG A 315 6.20 6.72 -30.54
C ARG A 315 5.23 6.99 -29.38
N ALA A 316 5.68 6.86 -28.14
CA ALA A 316 4.87 7.17 -26.98
C ALA A 316 4.54 8.67 -26.86
N ILE A 317 5.45 9.53 -27.29
CA ILE A 317 5.22 10.98 -27.23
C ILE A 317 4.18 11.41 -28.29
N SER A 318 4.10 10.70 -29.41
CA SER A 318 3.16 11.01 -30.49
C SER A 318 1.77 10.40 -30.31
N ASN A 319 1.63 9.34 -29.49
CA ASN A 319 0.33 8.74 -29.16
C ASN A 319 -0.34 9.39 -27.95
N ALA A 320 0.33 10.29 -27.25
CA ALA A 320 -0.34 11.21 -26.37
C ALA A 320 -1.11 12.19 -27.25
N GLU A 321 -2.35 11.87 -27.63
CA GLU A 321 -3.33 12.93 -27.77
C GLU A 321 -3.16 13.81 -26.54
N LEU A 322 -2.83 15.07 -26.79
CA LEU A 322 -2.92 16.11 -25.77
C LEU A 322 -4.33 15.95 -25.20
N ILE A 323 -4.44 15.31 -24.05
CA ILE A 323 -5.63 15.47 -23.24
C ILE A 323 -5.57 16.94 -22.90
N GLU A 324 -6.25 17.78 -23.71
CA GLU A 324 -6.59 19.12 -23.30
C GLU A 324 -7.41 18.92 -22.03
N TRP A 325 -6.76 19.09 -20.90
CA TRP A 325 -7.45 19.20 -19.65
C TRP A 325 -8.39 20.39 -19.81
N GLU A 326 -9.68 20.13 -19.72
CA GLU A 326 -10.62 21.22 -19.55
C GLU A 326 -10.10 22.07 -18.38
N PRO A 327 -10.04 23.41 -18.53
CA PRO A 327 -9.58 24.27 -17.47
C PRO A 327 -10.38 23.91 -16.20
N PRO A 328 -9.74 23.81 -15.05
CA PRO A 328 -10.44 23.46 -13.81
C PRO A 328 -11.60 24.42 -13.63
N ILE A 329 -12.81 23.88 -13.48
CA ILE A 329 -13.99 24.67 -13.18
C ILE A 329 -13.76 25.22 -11.78
N LEU A 330 -13.59 26.53 -11.70
CA LEU A 330 -13.39 27.21 -10.42
C LEU A 330 -14.66 27.06 -9.57
N PHE A 331 -14.50 26.89 -8.25
CA PHE A 331 -15.61 26.72 -7.33
C PHE A 331 -16.60 27.91 -7.35
N ASP A 332 -16.15 29.07 -7.78
CA ASP A 332 -16.94 30.26 -7.87
C ASP A 332 -17.88 30.33 -9.10
N ASP A 333 -17.73 29.42 -10.07
CA ASP A 333 -18.52 29.38 -11.31
C ASP A 333 -19.77 28.48 -11.20
N HIS A 334 -20.01 27.88 -10.03
CA HIS A 334 -21.19 27.06 -9.80
C HIS A 334 -22.22 27.78 -8.96
N GLU A 335 -23.40 28.02 -9.54
CA GLU A 335 -24.57 28.30 -8.73
C GLU A 335 -24.91 27.07 -7.90
N THR A 336 -24.69 27.17 -6.60
CA THR A 336 -25.10 26.08 -5.68
C THR A 336 -26.63 26.10 -5.57
N PRO A 337 -27.33 24.97 -5.80
CA PRO A 337 -28.79 24.93 -5.66
C PRO A 337 -29.15 25.22 -4.21
N GLU A 338 -30.09 26.17 -4.01
CA GLU A 338 -30.64 26.42 -2.69
C GLU A 338 -31.61 25.32 -2.27
N ILE A 339 -31.48 24.88 -1.03
CA ILE A 339 -32.40 23.92 -0.43
C ILE A 339 -33.47 24.73 0.33
N ALA A 340 -34.69 24.78 -0.22
CA ALA A 340 -35.81 25.43 0.41
C ALA A 340 -36.40 24.56 1.56
N ALA A 341 -37.02 25.21 2.54
CA ALA A 341 -37.67 24.54 3.65
C ALA A 341 -38.91 23.73 3.24
N ASP A 342 -39.38 23.88 2.02
CA ASP A 342 -40.52 23.16 1.44
C ASP A 342 -40.37 21.62 1.38
N ILE A 343 -39.13 21.14 1.47
CA ILE A 343 -38.86 19.68 1.56
C ILE A 343 -39.24 19.09 2.93
N LEU A 344 -39.46 19.90 3.93
CA LEU A 344 -39.82 19.45 5.27
C LEU A 344 -41.35 19.48 5.48
N PRO A 345 -41.91 18.50 6.19
CA PRO A 345 -43.33 18.56 6.58
C PRO A 345 -43.55 19.61 7.68
N SER A 346 -44.80 20.16 7.73
CA SER A 346 -45.23 20.99 8.86
C SER A 346 -45.25 20.14 10.17
N PRO A 347 -44.81 20.69 11.31
CA PRO A 347 -44.38 22.08 11.59
C PRO A 347 -42.88 22.35 11.39
N LEU A 348 -42.12 21.40 10.86
CA LEU A 348 -40.67 21.54 10.69
C LEU A 348 -40.30 22.56 9.61
N LYS A 349 -41.12 22.67 8.58
CA LYS A 349 -41.01 23.68 7.53
C LYS A 349 -41.03 25.07 8.12
N GLU A 350 -42.09 25.40 8.85
CA GLU A 350 -42.28 26.68 9.47
C GLU A 350 -41.18 27.04 10.46
N PHE A 351 -40.73 26.01 11.23
CA PHE A 351 -39.62 26.21 12.14
C PHE A 351 -38.30 26.49 11.39
N ALA A 352 -38.03 25.84 10.27
CA ALA A 352 -36.84 26.10 9.46
C ALA A 352 -36.83 27.52 8.91
N GLN A 353 -38.00 27.96 8.40
CA GLN A 353 -38.18 29.33 7.87
C GLN A 353 -37.98 30.39 8.94
N GLU A 354 -38.63 30.24 10.10
CA GLU A 354 -38.47 31.17 11.21
C GLU A 354 -37.03 31.22 11.76
N LEU A 355 -36.37 30.04 11.84
CA LEU A 355 -34.96 29.96 12.25
C LEU A 355 -34.05 30.70 11.26
N ALA A 356 -34.23 30.48 9.97
CA ALA A 356 -33.46 31.12 8.92
C ALA A 356 -33.68 32.65 8.94
N ASN A 357 -34.94 33.11 9.05
CA ASN A 357 -35.29 34.51 9.12
C ASN A 357 -34.72 35.20 10.38
N SER A 358 -34.83 34.53 11.54
CA SER A 358 -34.35 35.13 12.82
C SER A 358 -32.82 35.18 12.90
N THR A 359 -32.14 34.28 12.23
CA THR A 359 -30.66 34.23 12.20
C THR A 359 -30.05 34.95 10.99
N GLU A 360 -30.88 35.36 10.03
CA GLU A 360 -30.46 35.93 8.73
C GLU A 360 -29.48 34.98 8.00
N THR A 361 -29.81 33.69 7.95
CA THR A 361 -29.02 32.65 7.29
C THR A 361 -29.82 31.99 6.16
N PRO A 362 -29.18 31.36 5.16
CA PRO A 362 -29.88 30.60 4.14
C PRO A 362 -30.79 29.51 4.73
N GLU A 363 -32.01 29.32 4.19
CA GLU A 363 -32.94 28.30 4.63
C GLU A 363 -32.32 26.90 4.63
N GLY A 364 -31.50 26.57 3.61
CA GLY A 364 -30.83 25.30 3.49
C GLY A 364 -29.97 24.93 4.70
N MET A 365 -29.39 25.93 5.40
CA MET A 365 -28.64 25.68 6.62
C MET A 365 -29.54 25.19 7.76
N ALA A 366 -30.69 25.85 7.95
CA ALA A 366 -31.67 25.45 8.95
C ALA A 366 -32.25 24.04 8.64
N VAL A 367 -32.55 23.79 7.38
CA VAL A 367 -33.04 22.49 6.90
C VAL A 367 -32.00 21.39 7.21
N MET A 368 -30.74 21.59 6.86
CA MET A 368 -29.67 20.57 7.11
C MET A 368 -29.45 20.33 8.60
N ALA A 369 -29.53 21.35 9.44
CA ALA A 369 -29.46 21.19 10.90
C ALA A 369 -30.63 20.35 11.43
N ILE A 370 -31.87 20.63 10.99
CA ILE A 370 -33.07 19.87 11.37
C ILE A 370 -32.96 18.41 10.94
N LEU A 371 -32.55 18.14 9.70
CA LEU A 371 -32.36 16.78 9.19
C LEU A 371 -31.32 16.02 9.99
N SER A 372 -30.24 16.66 10.41
CA SER A 372 -29.21 16.03 11.26
C SER A 372 -29.75 15.65 12.64
N VAL A 373 -30.56 16.50 13.25
CA VAL A 373 -31.21 16.23 14.54
C VAL A 373 -32.21 15.11 14.39
N LEU A 374 -33.03 15.12 13.33
CA LEU A 374 -33.98 14.04 13.05
C LEU A 374 -33.27 12.71 12.85
N ALA A 375 -32.24 12.65 12.02
CA ALA A 375 -31.47 11.43 11.82
C ALA A 375 -30.91 10.88 13.14
N THR A 376 -30.34 11.74 13.98
CA THR A 376 -29.83 11.35 15.30
C THR A 376 -30.93 10.84 16.23
N THR A 377 -32.12 11.45 16.22
CA THR A 377 -33.23 11.04 17.09
C THR A 377 -33.92 9.76 16.62
N LEU A 378 -33.90 9.48 15.32
CA LEU A 378 -34.51 8.31 14.69
C LEU A 378 -33.54 7.12 14.62
N GLN A 379 -32.25 7.36 14.77
CA GLN A 379 -31.22 6.31 14.76
C GLN A 379 -31.54 5.22 15.78
N GLY A 380 -31.50 3.94 15.34
CA GLY A 380 -31.82 2.79 16.17
C GLY A 380 -33.30 2.59 16.50
N LYS A 381 -34.22 3.48 16.02
CA LYS A 381 -35.67 3.34 16.14
C LYS A 381 -36.33 2.95 14.84
N PHE A 382 -35.71 3.31 13.72
CA PHE A 382 -36.18 3.00 12.38
C PHE A 382 -35.02 2.47 11.52
N GLU A 383 -35.38 1.57 10.61
CA GLU A 383 -34.49 1.07 9.56
C GLU A 383 -35.18 1.34 8.21
N VAL A 384 -34.37 1.71 7.21
CA VAL A 384 -34.81 1.90 5.83
C VAL A 384 -34.55 0.61 5.07
N ARG A 385 -35.56 0.07 4.41
CA ARG A 385 -35.43 -1.03 3.47
C ARG A 385 -35.47 -0.46 2.06
N ALA A 386 -34.32 -0.37 1.41
CA ALA A 386 -34.15 0.26 0.11
C ALA A 386 -34.79 -0.54 -1.04
N GLN A 387 -35.04 -1.86 -0.85
CA GLN A 387 -35.62 -2.70 -1.87
C GLN A 387 -36.39 -3.89 -1.24
N GLU A 388 -37.62 -4.16 -1.67
CA GLU A 388 -38.36 -5.32 -1.26
C GLU A 388 -37.67 -6.62 -1.75
N GLY A 389 -37.60 -7.62 -0.87
CA GLY A 389 -37.04 -8.94 -1.20
C GLY A 389 -35.52 -9.09 -1.05
N VAL A 390 -34.78 -8.01 -0.91
CA VAL A 390 -33.36 -8.02 -0.59
C VAL A 390 -33.24 -7.72 0.91
N GLY A 391 -32.64 -8.61 1.69
CA GLY A 391 -32.54 -8.51 3.15
C GLY A 391 -31.68 -7.36 3.67
N HIS A 392 -31.28 -6.43 2.80
CA HIS A 392 -30.45 -5.27 3.16
C HIS A 392 -31.29 -4.17 3.81
N LYS A 393 -30.91 -3.80 5.02
CA LYS A 393 -31.52 -2.75 5.82
C LYS A 393 -30.47 -1.76 6.22
N GLU A 394 -30.80 -0.48 6.15
CA GLU A 394 -29.92 0.60 6.56
C GLU A 394 -30.48 1.37 7.75
N THR A 395 -29.61 1.83 8.60
CA THR A 395 -29.98 2.73 9.70
C THR A 395 -30.17 4.15 9.17
N VAL A 396 -31.06 4.91 9.80
CA VAL A 396 -31.27 6.31 9.46
C VAL A 396 -30.06 7.13 9.97
N ASN A 397 -29.01 7.19 9.17
CA ASN A 397 -27.81 7.98 9.45
C ASN A 397 -27.65 9.06 8.38
N LEU A 398 -27.39 10.30 8.80
CA LEU A 398 -27.13 11.41 7.89
C LEU A 398 -25.91 12.16 8.36
N TYR A 399 -24.91 12.31 7.47
CA TYR A 399 -23.75 13.15 7.66
C TYR A 399 -23.96 14.44 6.87
N THR A 400 -23.96 15.58 7.54
CA THR A 400 -24.16 16.87 6.91
C THR A 400 -22.95 17.78 7.08
N ILE A 401 -22.57 18.47 6.02
CA ILE A 401 -21.53 19.51 6.04
C ILE A 401 -22.18 20.79 5.51
N THR A 402 -22.12 21.84 6.28
CA THR A 402 -22.59 23.18 5.86
C THR A 402 -21.41 24.13 5.84
N ALA A 403 -21.09 24.66 4.66
CA ALA A 403 -20.05 25.64 4.45
C ALA A 403 -20.67 26.99 4.10
N LEU A 404 -20.29 28.03 4.83
CA LEU A 404 -20.64 29.42 4.57
C LEU A 404 -19.38 30.28 4.76
N PRO A 405 -19.29 31.44 4.11
CA PRO A 405 -18.21 32.39 4.34
C PRO A 405 -18.07 32.80 5.83
N PRO A 406 -16.90 33.24 6.27
CA PRO A 406 -16.74 33.79 7.63
C PRO A 406 -17.74 34.88 7.94
N ALA A 407 -18.13 35.00 9.21
CA ALA A 407 -19.09 36.00 9.73
C ALA A 407 -20.58 35.79 9.35
N ASN A 408 -20.96 34.68 8.70
CA ASN A 408 -22.34 34.38 8.30
C ASN A 408 -23.15 33.65 9.39
N ARG A 409 -22.97 33.98 10.65
CA ARG A 409 -23.78 33.52 11.81
C ARG A 409 -24.02 31.99 11.91
N LYS A 410 -23.14 31.16 11.37
CA LYS A 410 -23.27 29.68 11.40
C LYS A 410 -23.57 29.12 12.80
N SER A 411 -22.89 29.64 13.81
CA SER A 411 -23.03 29.18 15.19
C SER A 411 -24.42 29.48 15.79
N THR A 412 -25.10 30.51 15.31
CA THR A 412 -26.42 30.91 15.83
C THR A 412 -27.50 29.92 15.46
N VAL A 413 -27.40 29.27 14.29
CA VAL A 413 -28.34 28.21 13.85
C VAL A 413 -28.22 26.96 14.72
N LEU A 414 -27.00 26.62 15.13
CA LEU A 414 -26.75 25.44 15.96
C LEU A 414 -26.98 25.67 17.46
N ASN A 415 -26.87 26.93 17.90
CA ASN A 415 -27.12 27.37 19.28
C ASN A 415 -28.09 28.56 19.24
N PRO A 416 -29.38 28.33 18.99
CA PRO A 416 -30.36 29.41 18.98
C PRO A 416 -30.42 30.07 20.36
N ASP A 417 -30.53 31.41 20.39
CA ASP A 417 -30.59 32.19 21.60
C ASP A 417 -31.75 31.70 22.52
N PRO A 418 -31.49 31.40 23.79
CA PRO A 418 -32.54 30.99 24.73
C PRO A 418 -33.71 31.95 24.85
N SER A 419 -33.56 33.22 24.44
CA SER A 419 -34.66 34.19 24.39
C SER A 419 -35.75 33.84 23.38
N LEU A 420 -35.46 32.98 22.36
CA LEU A 420 -36.42 32.45 21.41
C LEU A 420 -37.36 31.38 22.03
N GLU A 421 -37.03 30.83 23.19
CA GLU A 421 -37.84 29.84 23.93
C GLU A 421 -39.15 30.38 24.49
N LYS A 422 -39.40 31.71 24.39
CA LYS A 422 -40.63 32.32 24.91
C LYS A 422 -41.87 32.11 24.01
N ASN A 423 -41.69 31.48 22.82
CA ASN A 423 -42.81 31.16 21.97
C ASN A 423 -43.27 29.72 22.30
N PRO A 424 -44.55 29.47 22.69
CA PRO A 424 -45.04 28.16 23.10
C PRO A 424 -44.93 27.06 22.02
N LEU A 425 -44.68 27.43 20.76
CA LEU A 425 -44.51 26.53 19.62
C LEU A 425 -43.07 25.99 19.48
N THR A 426 -42.09 26.50 20.22
CA THR A 426 -40.67 26.20 20.06
C THR A 426 -40.11 25.23 21.13
N LYS A 427 -40.96 24.67 22.02
CA LYS A 427 -40.48 23.64 22.96
C LYS A 427 -40.38 22.28 22.26
N PRO A 428 -39.16 21.76 22.00
CA PRO A 428 -39.05 20.37 21.59
C PRO A 428 -39.53 19.47 22.72
N PRO A 429 -40.31 18.41 22.44
CA PRO A 429 -40.66 17.43 23.47
C PRO A 429 -39.43 16.61 23.82
N LEU A 430 -38.73 17.00 24.87
CA LEU A 430 -37.75 16.15 25.53
C LEU A 430 -38.50 14.99 26.20
N ALA A 431 -38.93 14.00 25.43
CA ALA A 431 -39.49 12.76 25.94
C ALA A 431 -38.33 11.86 26.38
N LYS A 432 -38.36 11.45 27.63
CA LYS A 432 -37.53 10.38 28.20
C LYS A 432 -37.57 9.16 27.28
N ALA A 433 -36.42 8.80 26.69
CA ALA A 433 -36.30 7.62 25.83
C ALA A 433 -36.53 6.36 26.64
N GLN A 434 -37.71 5.80 26.58
CA GLN A 434 -37.97 4.38 26.88
C GLN A 434 -37.54 3.56 25.66
N LYS A 435 -36.76 2.50 25.87
CA LYS A 435 -36.42 1.51 24.86
C LYS A 435 -37.71 0.90 24.26
N SER A 436 -38.08 1.31 23.07
CA SER A 436 -39.15 0.68 22.30
C SER A 436 -38.57 0.05 21.04
N SER A 437 -39.13 -1.06 20.61
CA SER A 437 -38.72 -1.85 19.43
C SER A 437 -38.62 -1.01 18.18
N CYS A 438 -37.57 -1.29 17.41
CA CYS A 438 -37.32 -0.70 16.10
C CYS A 438 -38.49 -0.95 15.14
N LYS A 439 -38.98 0.09 14.46
CA LYS A 439 -40.00 -0.03 13.41
C LYS A 439 -39.32 0.09 12.04
N THR A 440 -39.64 -0.80 11.12
CA THR A 440 -39.17 -0.75 9.74
C THR A 440 -40.11 0.13 8.92
N LEU A 441 -39.54 1.08 8.17
CA LEU A 441 -40.26 1.85 7.15
C LEU A 441 -39.89 1.28 5.79
N ASP A 442 -40.91 0.80 5.07
CA ASP A 442 -40.78 0.40 3.67
C ASP A 442 -41.02 1.64 2.79
N LEU A 443 -40.07 1.92 1.88
CA LEU A 443 -40.13 2.98 0.89
C LEU A 443 -40.70 2.45 -0.43
#